data_bbf0728cdf0722d947ee5fafa7eeda72
#
_entry.id   bbf0728cdf0722d947ee5fafa7eeda72
#
_cell.length_a   1.000
_cell.length_b   1.000
_cell.length_c   1.000
_cell.angle_alpha   90.00
_cell.angle_beta   90.00
_cell.angle_gamma   90.00
#
_symmetry.space_group_name_H-M   'P 1'
#
loop_
_entity.id
_entity.type
_entity.pdbx_description
1 polymer ?
#
loop_
_entity_poly.entity_id
_entity_poly.type
_entity_poly.pdbx_seq_one_letter_code
_entity_poly.pdbx_strand_id
1 'polypeptide(L)'
;MSAVANALGVSRQHLSSARRKAAARRRGRPPLPEEELVARIQALIAELPTYGYRRIHALLRRQARNGGPSAPNAKRVYRVMKVHGLLLQRHSGKADERRHDGRVAVDTRNTRWCSDGF
;
A
#
# COMPACT_ATOMS: atom_id res chain seq x y z
N MET A 1 -33.24 20.30 27.20
CA MET A 1 -31.79 20.46 27.04
C MET A 1 -31.14 21.31 28.13
N SER A 2 -31.75 22.43 28.56
CA SER A 2 -31.17 23.28 29.64
C SER A 2 -31.05 22.57 30.98
N ALA A 3 -32.06 21.81 31.39
CA ALA A 3 -32.06 21.07 32.66
C ALA A 3 -30.95 20.00 32.73
N VAL A 4 -30.68 19.29 31.64
CA VAL A 4 -29.63 18.26 31.55
C VAL A 4 -28.26 18.89 31.63
N ALA A 5 -28.03 20.03 30.98
CA ALA A 5 -26.77 20.75 31.03
C ALA A 5 -26.45 21.25 32.45
N ASN A 6 -27.47 21.80 33.15
CA ASN A 6 -27.32 22.25 34.54
C ASN A 6 -27.05 21.08 35.49
N ALA A 7 -27.75 19.97 35.35
CA ALA A 7 -27.53 18.75 36.15
C ALA A 7 -26.14 18.15 36.00
N LEU A 8 -25.56 18.23 34.80
CA LEU A 8 -24.22 17.69 34.50
C LEU A 8 -23.11 18.70 34.68
N GLY A 9 -23.39 19.96 35.02
CA GLY A 9 -22.39 21.02 35.18
C GLY A 9 -21.62 21.36 33.89
N VAL A 10 -22.19 21.06 32.72
CA VAL A 10 -21.58 21.30 31.41
C VAL A 10 -22.38 22.29 30.57
N SER A 11 -21.68 23.02 29.68
CA SER A 11 -22.36 23.99 28.82
C SER A 11 -23.27 23.28 27.79
N ARG A 12 -24.40 23.94 27.45
CA ARG A 12 -25.32 23.46 26.41
C ARG A 12 -24.58 23.28 25.06
N GLN A 13 -23.59 24.12 24.80
CA GLN A 13 -22.78 24.06 23.58
C GLN A 13 -21.92 22.80 23.56
N HIS A 14 -21.39 22.37 24.70
CA HIS A 14 -20.64 21.11 24.82
C HIS A 14 -21.54 19.90 24.52
N LEU A 15 -22.74 19.82 25.09
CA LEU A 15 -23.67 18.75 24.82
C LEU A 15 -24.12 18.72 23.36
N SER A 16 -24.39 19.86 22.75
CA SER A 16 -24.79 19.93 21.34
C SER A 16 -23.63 19.56 20.40
N SER A 17 -22.39 19.93 20.71
CA SER A 17 -21.22 19.57 19.92
C SER A 17 -20.88 18.08 20.03
N ALA A 18 -21.01 17.48 21.22
CA ALA A 18 -20.85 16.03 21.43
C ALA A 18 -21.88 15.25 20.62
N ARG A 19 -23.17 15.66 20.62
CA ARG A 19 -24.23 15.07 19.81
C ARG A 19 -23.96 15.21 18.31
N ARG A 20 -23.47 16.35 17.84
CA ARG A 20 -23.08 16.56 16.44
C ARG A 20 -21.91 15.65 16.04
N LYS A 21 -20.90 15.47 16.91
CA LYS A 21 -19.79 14.57 16.66
C LYS A 21 -20.25 13.11 16.54
N ALA A 22 -21.13 12.66 17.41
CA ALA A 22 -21.71 11.31 17.37
C ALA A 22 -22.57 11.07 16.12
N ALA A 23 -23.28 12.11 15.64
CA ALA A 23 -24.12 12.06 14.45
C ALA A 23 -23.39 12.48 13.16
N ALA A 24 -22.12 12.91 13.24
CA ALA A 24 -21.36 13.35 12.09
C ALA A 24 -21.09 12.17 11.14
N ARG A 25 -21.92 12.03 10.12
CA ARG A 25 -21.59 11.19 8.95
C ARG A 25 -20.21 11.61 8.44
N ARG A 26 -19.33 10.66 8.20
CA ARG A 26 -18.07 10.92 7.54
C ARG A 26 -18.31 11.77 6.28
N ARG A 27 -17.83 13.01 6.31
CA ARG A 27 -17.91 13.89 5.14
C ARG A 27 -17.03 13.26 4.06
N GLY A 28 -17.60 13.05 2.89
CA GLY A 28 -16.86 12.50 1.76
C GLY A 28 -17.71 11.55 0.93
N ARG A 29 -17.25 11.25 -0.27
CA ARG A 29 -17.88 10.27 -1.15
C ARG A 29 -17.79 8.89 -0.48
N PRO A 30 -18.89 8.12 -0.43
CA PRO A 30 -18.86 6.76 0.10
C PRO A 30 -17.80 5.94 -0.64
N PRO A 31 -17.12 5.02 0.06
CA PRO A 31 -16.15 4.15 -0.58
C PRO A 31 -16.85 3.34 -1.67
N LEU A 32 -16.24 3.28 -2.84
CA LEU A 32 -16.70 2.41 -3.92
C LEU A 32 -16.46 0.95 -3.50
N PRO A 33 -17.33 0.01 -3.90
CA PRO A 33 -17.12 -1.41 -3.68
C PRO A 33 -15.74 -1.82 -4.23
N GLU A 34 -15.00 -2.58 -3.44
CA GLU A 34 -13.61 -2.94 -3.76
C GLU A 34 -13.45 -4.41 -4.17
N GLU A 35 -14.49 -5.24 -3.97
CA GLU A 35 -14.47 -6.68 -4.16
C GLU A 35 -14.05 -7.09 -5.58
N GLU A 36 -14.69 -6.51 -6.59
CA GLU A 36 -14.35 -6.77 -7.99
C GLU A 36 -12.91 -6.35 -8.31
N LEU A 37 -12.48 -5.21 -7.80
CA LEU A 37 -11.11 -4.73 -7.99
C LEU A 37 -10.09 -5.65 -7.32
N VAL A 38 -10.38 -6.13 -6.12
CA VAL A 38 -9.53 -7.09 -5.39
C VAL A 38 -9.37 -8.38 -6.20
N ALA A 39 -10.47 -8.95 -6.68
CA ALA A 39 -10.44 -10.18 -7.49
C ALA A 39 -9.60 -10.01 -8.75
N ARG A 40 -9.74 -8.88 -9.45
CA ARG A 40 -8.94 -8.56 -10.64
C ARG A 40 -7.45 -8.41 -10.34
N ILE A 41 -7.11 -7.74 -9.24
CA ILE A 41 -5.72 -7.59 -8.80
C ILE A 41 -5.13 -8.95 -8.43
N GLN A 42 -5.87 -9.79 -7.70
CA GLN A 42 -5.42 -11.12 -7.31
C GLN A 42 -5.16 -12.02 -8.53
N ALA A 43 -6.04 -11.99 -9.53
CA ALA A 43 -5.84 -12.72 -10.78
C ALA A 43 -4.54 -12.29 -11.49
N LEU A 44 -4.26 -10.99 -11.58
CA LEU A 44 -3.03 -10.48 -12.19
C LEU A 44 -1.78 -10.84 -11.38
N ILE A 45 -1.86 -10.87 -10.06
CA ILE A 45 -0.73 -11.28 -9.20
C ILE A 45 -0.48 -12.79 -9.32
N ALA A 46 -1.52 -13.60 -9.47
CA ALA A 46 -1.35 -15.03 -9.67
C ALA A 46 -0.58 -15.36 -10.96
N GLU A 47 -0.80 -14.60 -12.03
CA GLU A 47 -0.05 -14.72 -13.27
C GLU A 47 1.36 -14.11 -13.17
N LEU A 48 1.50 -12.98 -12.47
CA LEU A 48 2.70 -12.14 -12.45
C LEU A 48 3.08 -11.75 -11.02
N PRO A 49 3.57 -12.69 -10.20
CA PRO A 49 3.78 -12.48 -8.76
C PRO A 49 4.86 -11.44 -8.42
N THR A 50 5.75 -11.13 -9.34
CA THR A 50 6.82 -10.14 -9.16
C THR A 50 6.39 -8.69 -9.48
N TYR A 51 5.12 -8.50 -9.88
CA TYR A 51 4.64 -7.18 -10.28
C TYR A 51 4.17 -6.35 -9.09
N GLY A 52 4.82 -5.20 -8.90
CA GLY A 52 4.37 -4.19 -7.93
C GLY A 52 3.16 -3.40 -8.42
N TYR A 53 2.53 -2.62 -7.52
CA TYR A 53 1.29 -1.90 -7.79
C TYR A 53 1.31 -1.02 -9.06
N ARG A 54 2.47 -0.45 -9.43
CA ARG A 54 2.59 0.39 -10.64
C ARG A 54 2.38 -0.43 -11.91
N ARG A 55 2.97 -1.63 -11.98
CA ARG A 55 2.81 -2.54 -13.12
C ARG A 55 1.40 -3.12 -13.17
N ILE A 56 0.84 -3.52 -12.03
CA ILE A 56 -0.57 -3.96 -11.92
C ILE A 56 -1.51 -2.86 -12.39
N HIS A 57 -1.31 -1.60 -11.97
CA HIS A 57 -2.11 -0.48 -12.46
C HIS A 57 -1.98 -0.29 -13.98
N ALA A 58 -0.79 -0.43 -14.55
CA ALA A 58 -0.59 -0.33 -16.01
C ALA A 58 -1.35 -1.42 -16.78
N LEU A 59 -1.36 -2.66 -16.25
CA LEU A 59 -2.14 -3.76 -16.82
C LEU A 59 -3.66 -3.49 -16.75
N LEU A 60 -4.17 -3.02 -15.64
CA LEU A 60 -5.57 -2.63 -15.49
C LEU A 60 -5.97 -1.52 -16.47
N ARG A 61 -5.08 -0.53 -16.71
CA ARG A 61 -5.30 0.48 -17.75
C ARG A 61 -5.32 -0.11 -19.15
N ARG A 62 -4.46 -1.06 -19.44
CA ARG A 62 -4.43 -1.76 -20.73
C ARG A 62 -5.71 -2.55 -20.96
N GLN A 63 -6.18 -3.29 -19.95
CA GLN A 63 -7.46 -3.99 -19.99
C GLN A 63 -8.63 -3.03 -20.28
N ALA A 64 -8.67 -1.88 -19.61
CA ALA A 64 -9.71 -0.88 -19.83
C ALA A 64 -9.72 -0.31 -21.25
N ARG A 65 -8.55 -0.13 -21.87
CA ARG A 65 -8.44 0.32 -23.27
C ARG A 65 -8.96 -0.75 -24.27
N ASN A 66 -8.86 -2.00 -23.91
CA ASN A 66 -9.31 -3.14 -24.73
C ASN A 66 -10.79 -3.51 -24.46
N GLY A 67 -11.60 -2.57 -23.96
CA GLY A 67 -13.02 -2.79 -23.70
C GLY A 67 -13.37 -3.39 -22.33
N GLY A 68 -12.39 -3.58 -21.47
CA GLY A 68 -12.61 -4.02 -20.09
C GLY A 68 -13.14 -2.91 -19.17
N PRO A 69 -13.43 -3.24 -17.89
CA PRO A 69 -13.94 -2.28 -16.94
C PRO A 69 -12.95 -1.14 -16.70
N SER A 70 -13.50 0.05 -16.37
CA SER A 70 -12.71 1.27 -16.16
C SER A 70 -11.52 1.05 -15.22
N ALA A 71 -10.37 1.61 -15.61
CA ALA A 71 -9.16 1.52 -14.80
C ALA A 71 -9.26 2.41 -13.56
N PRO A 72 -9.00 1.87 -12.37
CA PRO A 72 -8.94 2.66 -11.14
C PRO A 72 -7.70 3.56 -11.13
N ASN A 73 -7.74 4.63 -10.31
CA ASN A 73 -6.57 5.45 -10.07
C ASN A 73 -5.45 4.65 -9.38
N ALA A 74 -4.18 4.94 -9.70
CA ALA A 74 -3.00 4.29 -9.12
C ALA A 74 -2.98 4.33 -7.58
N LYS A 75 -3.41 5.46 -6.97
CA LYS A 75 -3.53 5.58 -5.51
C LYS A 75 -4.57 4.60 -4.93
N ARG A 76 -5.66 4.32 -5.65
CA ARG A 76 -6.66 3.34 -5.23
C ARG A 76 -6.09 1.93 -5.31
N VAL A 77 -5.41 1.58 -6.39
CA VAL A 77 -4.75 0.26 -6.54
C VAL A 77 -3.75 0.04 -5.41
N TYR A 78 -2.88 1.02 -5.13
CA TYR A 78 -1.92 0.93 -4.02
C TYR A 78 -2.62 0.71 -2.67
N ARG A 79 -3.68 1.47 -2.36
CA ARG A 79 -4.43 1.35 -1.11
C ARG A 79 -5.06 -0.03 -0.95
N VAL A 80 -5.72 -0.52 -2.01
CA VAL A 80 -6.34 -1.86 -2.01
C VAL A 80 -5.28 -2.93 -1.81
N MET A 81 -4.18 -2.90 -2.56
CA MET A 81 -3.08 -3.86 -2.39
C MET A 81 -2.47 -3.81 -0.99
N LYS A 82 -2.38 -2.62 -0.38
CA LYS A 82 -1.88 -2.47 0.99
C LYS A 82 -2.81 -3.11 2.02
N VAL A 83 -4.12 -2.84 1.92
CA VAL A 83 -5.12 -3.37 2.86
C VAL A 83 -5.19 -4.90 2.81
N HIS A 84 -5.06 -5.48 1.62
CA HIS A 84 -5.13 -6.93 1.42
C HIS A 84 -3.76 -7.64 1.48
N GLY A 85 -2.68 -6.94 1.89
CA GLY A 85 -1.35 -7.55 2.03
C GLY A 85 -0.72 -8.01 0.70
N LEU A 86 -1.14 -7.46 -0.43
CA LEU A 86 -0.70 -7.83 -1.78
C LEU A 86 0.49 -7.01 -2.29
N LEU A 87 1.06 -6.15 -1.46
CA LEU A 87 2.26 -5.40 -1.83
C LEU A 87 3.49 -6.29 -1.74
N LEU A 88 4.39 -6.14 -2.72
CA LEU A 88 5.71 -6.75 -2.64
C LEU A 88 6.44 -6.25 -1.40
N GLN A 89 7.09 -7.15 -0.69
CA GLN A 89 7.99 -6.77 0.39
C GLN A 89 9.13 -5.91 -0.18
N ARG A 90 9.43 -4.81 0.52
CA ARG A 90 10.63 -4.06 0.19
C ARG A 90 11.82 -4.97 0.40
N HIS A 91 12.54 -5.24 -0.66
CA HIS A 91 13.88 -5.78 -0.55
C HIS A 91 14.70 -4.72 0.19
N SER A 92 14.86 -4.88 1.51
CA SER A 92 15.83 -4.10 2.25
C SER A 92 17.19 -4.60 1.77
N GLY A 93 17.79 -3.87 0.87
CA GLY A 93 19.13 -4.19 0.33
C GLY A 93 20.29 -4.03 1.32
N LYS A 94 20.03 -4.23 2.62
CA LYS A 94 21.08 -4.64 3.53
C LYS A 94 21.40 -6.09 3.18
N ALA A 95 22.25 -6.28 2.16
CA ALA A 95 23.11 -7.43 2.17
C ALA A 95 23.67 -7.52 3.60
N ASP A 96 23.55 -8.68 4.24
CA ASP A 96 24.36 -8.95 5.43
C ASP A 96 25.74 -8.41 5.13
N GLU A 97 26.23 -7.50 5.99
CA GLU A 97 27.60 -7.01 5.89
C GLU A 97 28.46 -8.26 5.93
N ARG A 98 28.81 -8.77 4.76
CA ARG A 98 29.87 -9.74 4.66
C ARG A 98 31.08 -9.02 5.22
N ARG A 99 31.40 -9.29 6.47
CA ARG A 99 32.62 -8.83 7.07
C ARG A 99 33.75 -9.28 6.17
N HIS A 100 34.19 -8.36 5.34
CA HIS A 100 35.36 -8.58 4.53
C HIS A 100 36.55 -8.44 5.48
N ASP A 101 37.23 -9.54 5.77
CA ASP A 101 38.42 -9.58 6.61
C ASP A 101 39.68 -9.00 5.92
N GLY A 102 39.46 -8.39 4.75
CA GLY A 102 40.56 -7.81 3.96
C GLY A 102 41.45 -8.82 3.26
N ARG A 103 41.30 -10.11 3.53
CA ARG A 103 42.09 -11.18 2.90
C ARG A 103 41.26 -11.90 1.85
N VAL A 104 41.79 -11.98 0.67
CA VAL A 104 41.32 -12.84 -0.42
C VAL A 104 42.34 -13.96 -0.60
N ALA A 105 42.08 -15.10 0.03
CA ALA A 105 42.84 -16.29 -0.21
C ALA A 105 42.10 -17.17 -1.22
N VAL A 106 42.77 -17.55 -2.28
CA VAL A 106 42.32 -18.55 -3.27
C VAL A 106 43.40 -19.62 -3.39
N ASP A 107 43.03 -20.89 -3.31
CA ASP A 107 43.95 -22.01 -3.29
C ASP A 107 44.52 -22.33 -4.70
N THR A 108 43.82 -21.87 -5.75
CA THR A 108 44.19 -22.17 -7.14
C THR A 108 44.29 -20.91 -7.97
N ARG A 109 45.23 -20.90 -8.95
CA ARG A 109 45.38 -19.79 -9.91
C ARG A 109 44.12 -19.68 -10.78
N ASN A 110 43.84 -18.47 -11.26
CA ASN A 110 42.70 -18.15 -12.14
C ASN A 110 41.31 -18.40 -11.57
N THR A 111 41.14 -18.56 -10.25
CA THR A 111 39.83 -18.74 -9.61
C THR A 111 39.12 -17.41 -9.40
N ARG A 112 39.86 -16.30 -9.34
CA ARG A 112 39.31 -14.97 -9.14
C ARG A 112 40.02 -13.92 -9.98
N TRP A 113 39.21 -13.14 -10.69
CA TRP A 113 39.68 -12.02 -11.49
C TRP A 113 39.12 -10.73 -10.87
N CYS A 114 39.98 -9.74 -10.68
CA CYS A 114 39.57 -8.38 -10.31
C CYS A 114 39.85 -7.46 -11.49
N SER A 115 38.88 -6.65 -11.87
CA SER A 115 39.05 -5.61 -12.87
C SER A 115 38.93 -4.27 -12.14
N ASP A 116 39.99 -3.48 -12.13
CA ASP A 116 39.93 -2.10 -11.70
C ASP A 116 39.45 -1.28 -12.90
N GLY A 117 38.19 -0.85 -12.83
CA GLY A 117 37.66 0.11 -13.78
C GLY A 117 38.19 1.49 -13.45
N PHE A 118 38.91 2.10 -14.39
CA PHE A 118 39.33 3.50 -14.34
C PHE A 118 38.22 4.39 -14.84
#